data_6af6cd1b7fd1f0589a62c3a659c3cb8f
#
_entry.id   6af6cd1b7fd1f0589a62c3a659c3cb8f
#
_cell.length_a   1.000
_cell.length_b   1.000
_cell.length_c   1.000
_cell.angle_alpha   90.00
_cell.angle_beta   90.00
_cell.angle_gamma   90.00
#
_symmetry.space_group_name_H-M   'P 1'
#
loop_
_entity.id
_entity.type
_entity.pdbx_description
1 polymer ?
#
loop_
_entity_poly.entity_id
_entity_poly.type
_entity_poly.pdbx_seq_one_letter_code
_entity_poly.pdbx_strand_id
1 'polypeptide(L)' 'MAKPKTDIIIKPRKKQTVFELIKLTRVALRKGGYSNLIEDFTREATSGDYQNAIRTIKSYCYIKK' A
#
# COMPACT_ATOMS: atom_id res chain seq x y z
N MET A 1 -14.89 7.54 -8.93
CA MET A 1 -13.68 7.28 -8.18
C MET A 1 -12.96 6.05 -8.70
N ALA A 2 -11.65 6.16 -8.85
CA ALA A 2 -10.86 5.03 -9.32
C ALA A 2 -10.79 3.95 -8.23
N LYS A 3 -11.03 2.71 -8.61
CA LYS A 3 -10.89 1.60 -7.68
C LYS A 3 -9.41 1.25 -7.50
N PRO A 4 -9.00 0.78 -6.32
CA PRO A 4 -7.64 0.26 -6.16
C PRO A 4 -7.36 -0.88 -7.14
N LYS A 5 -6.08 -1.12 -7.40
CA LYS A 5 -5.67 -2.17 -8.33
C LYS A 5 -5.93 -3.58 -7.80
N THR A 6 -6.14 -3.72 -6.49
CA THR A 6 -6.44 -4.99 -5.86
C THR A 6 -7.66 -4.84 -4.96
N ASP A 7 -8.16 -5.97 -4.47
CA ASP A 7 -9.25 -5.99 -3.49
C ASP A 7 -8.75 -6.15 -2.06
N ILE A 8 -7.45 -5.98 -1.85
CA ILE A 8 -6.85 -6.14 -0.55
C ILE A 8 -7.25 -5.00 0.38
N ILE A 9 -7.60 -5.33 1.61
CA ILE A 9 -7.95 -4.37 2.64
C ILE A 9 -6.84 -4.31 3.68
N ILE A 10 -6.33 -3.11 3.94
CA ILE A 10 -5.27 -2.89 4.91
C ILE A 10 -5.83 -2.14 6.10
N LYS A 11 -5.52 -2.62 7.31
CA LYS A 11 -5.94 -1.99 8.56
C LYS A 11 -4.72 -1.40 9.27
N PRO A 12 -4.43 -0.12 9.06
CA PRO A 12 -3.28 0.49 9.73
C PRO A 12 -3.53 0.64 11.22
N ARG A 13 -2.45 0.54 11.99
CA ARG A 13 -2.50 0.75 13.45
C ARG A 13 -2.26 2.23 13.75
N LYS A 14 -2.71 2.67 14.94
CA LYS A 14 -2.67 4.09 15.29
C LYS A 14 -1.27 4.73 15.28
N LYS A 15 -0.23 3.97 15.56
CA LYS A 15 1.14 4.51 15.67
C LYS A 15 2.07 3.99 14.60
N GLN A 16 1.54 3.50 13.50
CA GLN A 16 2.39 3.02 12.41
C GLN A 16 3.01 4.18 11.64
N THR A 17 4.30 4.05 11.37
CA THR A 17 4.99 4.97 10.47
C THR A 17 4.62 4.63 9.03
N VAL A 18 4.93 5.55 8.11
CA VAL A 18 4.68 5.30 6.69
C VAL A 18 5.48 4.09 6.20
N PHE A 19 6.68 3.89 6.73
CA PHE A 19 7.50 2.74 6.35
C PHE A 19 6.86 1.43 6.77
N GLU A 20 6.25 1.40 7.94
CA GLU A 20 5.53 0.22 8.40
C GLU A 20 4.30 -0.05 7.55
N LEU A 21 3.60 1.00 7.14
CA LEU A 21 2.45 0.86 6.25
C LEU A 21 2.86 0.32 4.88
N ILE A 22 3.98 0.79 4.35
CA ILE A 22 4.51 0.29 3.09
C ILE A 22 4.85 -1.19 3.22
N LYS A 23 5.52 -1.57 4.31
CA LYS A 23 5.89 -2.96 4.55
C LYS A 23 4.63 -3.83 4.69
N LEU A 24 3.65 -3.36 5.43
CA LEU A 24 2.39 -4.09 5.60
C LEU A 24 1.70 -4.30 4.25
N THR A 25 1.68 -3.28 3.42
CA THR A 25 1.07 -3.36 2.09
C THR A 25 1.80 -4.37 1.21
N ARG A 26 3.14 -4.36 1.26
CA ARG A 26 3.94 -5.32 0.48
C ARG A 26 3.63 -6.76 0.90
N VAL A 27 3.56 -7.01 2.20
CA VAL A 27 3.21 -8.34 2.71
C VAL A 27 1.81 -8.74 2.27
N ALA A 28 0.86 -7.81 2.35
CA ALA A 28 -0.51 -8.07 1.95
C ALA A 28 -0.61 -8.39 0.45
N LEU A 29 0.12 -7.66 -0.38
CA LEU A 29 0.16 -7.92 -1.82
C LEU A 29 0.71 -9.32 -2.10
N ARG A 30 1.76 -9.69 -1.39
CA ARG A 30 2.37 -11.01 -1.57
C ARG A 30 1.40 -12.12 -1.20
N LYS A 31 0.73 -11.99 -0.05
CA LYS A 31 -0.21 -12.99 0.43
C LYS A 31 -1.45 -13.10 -0.45
N GLY A 32 -1.83 -11.98 -1.06
CA GLY A 32 -3.00 -11.96 -1.93
C GLY A 32 -2.76 -12.43 -3.35
N GLY A 33 -1.52 -12.83 -3.68
CA GLY A 33 -1.20 -13.28 -5.03
C GLY A 33 -0.82 -12.17 -5.99
N TYR A 34 -0.50 -10.99 -5.46
CA TYR A 34 -0.13 -9.82 -6.27
C TYR A 34 1.35 -9.50 -6.18
N SER A 35 2.19 -10.52 -6.02
CA SER A 35 3.62 -10.31 -5.87
C SER A 35 4.24 -9.57 -7.07
N ASN A 36 3.63 -9.70 -8.24
CA ASN A 36 4.09 -8.98 -9.43
C ASN A 36 3.89 -7.46 -9.33
N LEU A 37 3.06 -6.99 -8.40
CA LEU A 37 2.82 -5.56 -8.20
C LEU A 37 3.71 -4.95 -7.12
N ILE A 38 4.39 -5.78 -6.33
CA ILE A 38 5.17 -5.30 -5.19
C ILE A 38 6.28 -4.35 -5.62
N GLU A 39 6.99 -4.69 -6.68
CA GLU A 39 8.10 -3.86 -7.16
C GLU A 39 7.61 -2.49 -7.60
N ASP A 40 6.57 -2.45 -8.42
CA ASP A 40 6.00 -1.18 -8.89
C ASP A 40 5.45 -0.37 -7.72
N PHE A 41 4.74 -1.03 -6.81
CA PHE A 41 4.20 -0.37 -5.62
C PHE A 41 5.32 0.24 -4.79
N THR A 42 6.37 -0.53 -4.51
CA THR A 42 7.48 -0.05 -3.69
C THR A 42 8.15 1.16 -4.33
N ARG A 43 8.38 1.11 -5.63
CA ARG A 43 9.00 2.21 -6.37
C ARG A 43 8.14 3.47 -6.28
N GLU A 44 6.85 3.34 -6.52
CA GLU A 44 5.94 4.49 -6.46
C GLU A 44 5.81 5.04 -5.06
N ALA A 45 5.71 4.17 -4.06
CA ALA A 45 5.53 4.60 -2.67
C ALA A 45 6.75 5.31 -2.11
N THR A 46 7.95 4.99 -2.61
CA THR A 46 9.19 5.57 -2.11
C THR A 46 9.72 6.70 -3.00
N SER A 47 9.02 7.06 -4.06
CA SER A 47 9.49 8.06 -5.02
C SER A 47 9.15 9.49 -4.64
N GLY A 48 8.49 9.71 -3.52
CA GLY A 48 8.07 11.03 -3.10
C GLY A 48 8.00 11.16 -1.59
N ASP A 49 7.17 12.07 -1.13
CA ASP A 49 7.03 12.35 0.30
C ASP A 49 6.00 11.42 0.95
N TYR A 50 5.70 11.71 2.23
CA TYR A 50 4.74 10.95 3.02
C TYR A 50 3.37 10.87 2.33
N GLN A 51 2.89 12.01 1.83
CA GLN A 51 1.56 12.06 1.20
C GLN A 51 1.53 11.20 -0.05
N ASN A 52 2.63 11.19 -0.82
CA ASN A 52 2.73 10.34 -1.99
C ASN A 52 2.66 8.87 -1.62
N ALA A 53 3.32 8.48 -0.53
CA ALA A 53 3.29 7.10 -0.07
C ALA A 53 1.87 6.66 0.29
N ILE A 54 1.16 7.50 1.05
CA ILE A 54 -0.23 7.20 1.43
C ILE A 54 -1.13 7.11 0.20
N ARG A 55 -0.96 8.04 -0.74
CA ARG A 55 -1.75 8.04 -1.98
C ARG A 55 -1.48 6.76 -2.78
N THR A 56 -0.22 6.34 -2.84
CA THR A 56 0.15 5.11 -3.55
C THR A 56 -0.51 3.90 -2.91
N ILE A 57 -0.47 3.81 -1.57
CA ILE A 57 -1.12 2.71 -0.87
C ILE A 57 -2.61 2.67 -1.21
N LYS A 58 -3.28 3.82 -1.20
CA LYS A 58 -4.70 3.89 -1.52
C LYS A 58 -5.01 3.50 -2.97
N SER A 59 -4.07 3.70 -3.87
CA SER A 59 -4.28 3.34 -5.28
C SER A 59 -4.08 1.85 -5.53
N TYR A 60 -3.46 1.13 -4.60
CA TYR A 60 -3.26 -0.31 -4.74
C TYR A 60 -4.20 -1.12 -3.85
N CYS A 61 -4.56 -0.61 -2.68
CA CYS A 61 -5.33 -1.34 -1.70
C CYS A 61 -6.37 -0.44 -1.05
N TYR A 62 -7.39 -1.06 -0.46
CA TYR A 62 -8.34 -0.34 0.38
C TYR A 62 -7.73 -0.14 1.76
N ILE A 63 -7.92 1.04 2.33
CA ILE A 63 -7.50 1.33 3.70
C ILE A 63 -8.74 1.44 4.54
N LYS A 64 -8.84 0.56 5.54
CA LYS A 64 -9.96 0.58 6.47
C LYS A 64 -9.51 1.22 7.76
N LYS A 65 -10.25 2.24 8.17
CA LYS A 65 -9.98 2.91 9.43
C LYS A 65 -10.54 2.13 10.61
#